data_90d61870d1c7d2b8d8d41497f2e7b138
#
_entry.id   90d61870d1c7d2b8d8d41497f2e7b138
#
_cell.length_a   1.000
_cell.length_b   1.000
_cell.length_c   1.000
_cell.angle_alpha   90.00
_cell.angle_beta   90.00
_cell.angle_gamma   90.00
#
_symmetry.space_group_name_H-M   'P 1'
#
loop_
_entity.id
_entity.type
_entity.pdbx_description
1 polymer ?
#
loop_
_entity_poly.entity_id
_entity_poly.type
_entity_poly.pdbx_seq_one_letter_code
_entity_poly.pdbx_strand_id
1 'polypeptide(L)'
;MTRTTPARPVAVEAVFPELAAYRGRTTRLHPRPGRPGRYDSHVGGPFLWPGDEPWPVCREPHEPETEGYAPEEIRAARAAGVWPRSRPWVDAGSSGEVKLVPFVGLAQFFARDVPGLAAGPGGADLVQLFRCPLTHGPYLERRYFLQWRRAAQTERADHFLASPPEVPLLRWEHELPEPCVVHPEEVDTYPWAEGDTLPAALISRIDAWDDAQMTEGGRYAPNYQGALSIPPGWRVGGFPSWASTGPMDITCASCVAPMRLLLTAGGDEMDPDSHSWMPLEDRDPTLRGMASIRGGQSVAQPTRLRFGRDRDLHVFTCPTDPGHPPQWVLS
;
A
#
# COMPACT_ATOMS: atom_id res chain seq x y z
N MET A 1 -10.33 0.79 18.01
CA MET A 1 -11.69 0.39 17.52
C MET A 1 -11.50 -0.47 16.30
N THR A 2 -12.19 -1.60 16.18
CA THR A 2 -12.17 -2.44 14.98
C THR A 2 -12.75 -1.67 13.79
N ARG A 3 -12.39 -2.09 12.58
CA ARG A 3 -13.02 -1.65 11.33
C ARG A 3 -13.66 -2.87 10.70
N THR A 4 -14.87 -2.69 10.17
CA THR A 4 -15.68 -3.78 9.62
C THR A 4 -15.99 -3.48 8.16
N THR A 5 -15.48 -4.29 7.26
CA THR A 5 -15.82 -4.24 5.84
C THR A 5 -17.31 -4.59 5.68
N PRO A 6 -18.11 -3.76 4.99
CA PRO A 6 -19.51 -4.09 4.74
C PRO A 6 -19.64 -5.34 3.86
N ALA A 7 -20.81 -5.98 3.93
CA ALA A 7 -21.17 -6.99 2.95
C ALA A 7 -21.06 -6.40 1.54
N ARG A 8 -20.59 -7.20 0.58
CA ARG A 8 -20.56 -6.80 -0.82
C ARG A 8 -21.97 -6.47 -1.33
N PRO A 9 -22.09 -5.58 -2.34
CA PRO A 9 -23.38 -5.21 -2.90
C PRO A 9 -24.20 -6.41 -3.40
N VAL A 10 -23.50 -7.44 -3.86
CA VAL A 10 -24.10 -8.73 -4.25
C VAL A 10 -23.27 -9.88 -3.70
N ALA A 11 -23.88 -11.05 -3.51
CA ALA A 11 -23.17 -12.27 -3.14
C ALA A 11 -22.41 -12.79 -4.37
N VAL A 12 -21.10 -12.65 -4.39
CA VAL A 12 -20.23 -12.94 -5.56
C VAL A 12 -20.47 -14.34 -6.11
N GLU A 13 -20.47 -15.35 -5.25
CA GLU A 13 -20.63 -16.75 -5.65
C GLU A 13 -22.09 -17.14 -6.00
N ALA A 14 -23.05 -16.30 -5.64
CA ALA A 14 -24.44 -16.48 -6.11
C ALA A 14 -24.59 -15.99 -7.56
N VAL A 15 -23.80 -14.97 -7.96
CA VAL A 15 -23.76 -14.47 -9.34
C VAL A 15 -22.81 -15.29 -10.21
N PHE A 16 -21.65 -15.64 -9.65
CA PHE A 16 -20.56 -16.38 -10.32
C PHE A 16 -20.13 -17.58 -9.47
N PRO A 17 -20.88 -18.70 -9.50
CA PRO A 17 -20.58 -19.86 -8.64
C PRO A 17 -19.18 -20.45 -8.84
N GLU A 18 -18.62 -20.33 -10.05
CA GLU A 18 -17.28 -20.81 -10.39
C GLU A 18 -16.18 -20.09 -9.59
N LEU A 19 -16.41 -18.86 -9.16
CA LEU A 19 -15.45 -18.11 -8.36
C LEU A 19 -15.19 -18.72 -6.99
N ALA A 20 -16.06 -19.61 -6.50
CA ALA A 20 -15.80 -20.36 -5.26
C ALA A 20 -14.47 -21.14 -5.29
N ALA A 21 -14.07 -21.64 -6.48
CA ALA A 21 -12.79 -22.33 -6.68
C ALA A 21 -11.56 -21.40 -6.65
N TYR A 22 -11.76 -20.10 -6.82
CA TYR A 22 -10.72 -19.08 -6.88
C TYR A 22 -10.73 -18.15 -5.65
N ARG A 23 -11.57 -18.42 -4.66
CA ARG A 23 -11.64 -17.63 -3.44
C ARG A 23 -10.29 -17.64 -2.72
N GLY A 24 -9.74 -16.46 -2.49
CA GLY A 24 -8.59 -16.21 -1.64
C GLY A 24 -8.96 -15.43 -0.40
N ARG A 25 -7.96 -15.14 0.43
CA ARG A 25 -8.07 -14.25 1.58
C ARG A 25 -7.03 -13.16 1.53
N THR A 26 -7.39 -11.98 1.99
CA THR A 26 -6.49 -10.85 2.22
C THR A 26 -6.78 -10.24 3.57
N THR A 27 -5.76 -9.70 4.23
CA THR A 27 -5.95 -8.90 5.44
C THR A 27 -5.92 -7.42 5.05
N ARG A 28 -7.06 -6.75 5.13
CA ARG A 28 -7.15 -5.29 5.04
C ARG A 28 -6.55 -4.68 6.29
N LEU A 29 -5.75 -3.64 6.15
CA LEU A 29 -5.05 -3.05 7.29
C LEU A 29 -5.78 -1.85 7.91
N HIS A 30 -6.70 -1.21 7.17
CA HIS A 30 -7.50 -0.08 7.63
C HIS A 30 -6.70 0.96 8.43
N PRO A 31 -5.64 1.56 7.85
CA PRO A 31 -4.87 2.58 8.55
C PRO A 31 -5.77 3.78 8.91
N ARG A 32 -5.60 4.31 10.11
CA ARG A 32 -6.30 5.53 10.56
C ARG A 32 -5.32 6.45 11.28
N PRO A 33 -5.39 7.77 11.05
CA PRO A 33 -4.52 8.72 11.71
C PRO A 33 -4.48 8.50 13.22
N GLY A 34 -3.27 8.45 13.77
CA GLY A 34 -3.06 8.11 15.18
C GLY A 34 -1.61 8.31 15.62
N ARG A 35 -1.29 7.80 16.79
CA ARG A 35 0.06 7.89 17.38
C ARG A 35 0.57 6.49 17.70
N PRO A 36 0.94 5.70 16.69
CA PRO A 36 1.52 4.38 16.93
C PRO A 36 2.87 4.48 17.65
N GLY A 37 3.17 3.49 18.45
CA GLY A 37 4.49 3.29 19.04
C GLY A 37 5.37 2.43 18.13
N ARG A 38 6.66 2.32 18.49
CA ARG A 38 7.63 1.48 17.75
C ARG A 38 7.34 -0.03 17.81
N TYR A 39 6.51 -0.46 18.73
CA TYR A 39 6.11 -1.87 18.91
C TYR A 39 4.76 -2.18 18.28
N ASP A 40 4.15 -1.22 17.61
CA ASP A 40 2.88 -1.37 16.93
C ASP A 40 3.08 -1.60 15.43
N SER A 41 2.17 -2.32 14.80
CA SER A 41 2.04 -2.32 13.34
C SER A 41 1.41 -1.01 12.89
N HIS A 42 2.02 -0.34 11.90
CA HIS A 42 1.60 1.00 11.51
C HIS A 42 2.08 1.41 10.10
N VAL A 43 1.53 2.52 9.61
CA VAL A 43 2.07 3.32 8.51
C VAL A 43 2.58 4.64 9.09
N GLY A 44 3.77 5.10 8.69
CA GLY A 44 4.30 6.44 9.03
C GLY A 44 4.69 6.68 10.49
N GLY A 45 4.67 5.66 11.34
CA GLY A 45 5.06 5.76 12.76
C GLY A 45 6.56 5.54 13.00
N PRO A 46 6.98 5.52 14.28
CA PRO A 46 8.35 5.23 14.65
C PRO A 46 8.68 3.75 14.49
N PHE A 47 9.81 3.44 13.89
CA PHE A 47 10.24 2.07 13.60
C PHE A 47 10.90 1.39 14.81
N LEU A 48 10.71 0.09 14.95
CA LEU A 48 11.52 -0.76 15.83
C LEU A 48 12.89 -0.93 15.19
N TRP A 49 13.81 -0.02 15.49
CA TRP A 49 15.14 0.05 14.90
C TRP A 49 16.20 0.17 15.99
N PRO A 50 17.17 -0.77 16.07
CA PRO A 50 18.29 -0.68 17.02
C PRO A 50 19.10 0.60 16.80
N GLY A 51 19.48 1.26 17.88
CA GLY A 51 20.16 2.56 17.81
C GLY A 51 21.60 2.50 17.31
N ASP A 52 22.22 1.31 17.37
CA ASP A 52 23.55 1.02 16.85
C ASP A 52 23.55 0.56 15.39
N GLU A 53 22.39 0.28 14.84
CA GLU A 53 22.24 -0.12 13.42
C GLU A 53 22.03 1.11 12.53
N PRO A 54 22.84 1.29 11.47
CA PRO A 54 22.67 2.41 10.57
C PRO A 54 21.32 2.32 9.83
N TRP A 55 20.64 3.48 9.73
CA TRP A 55 19.43 3.59 8.94
C TRP A 55 19.71 3.32 7.46
N PRO A 56 18.80 2.65 6.72
CA PRO A 56 19.03 2.32 5.32
C PRO A 56 19.13 3.58 4.46
N VAL A 57 20.10 3.58 3.55
CA VAL A 57 20.36 4.68 2.62
C VAL A 57 20.36 4.17 1.18
N CYS A 58 19.81 4.96 0.27
CA CYS A 58 19.90 4.68 -1.15
C CYS A 58 21.32 4.97 -1.64
N ARG A 59 21.87 4.02 -2.41
CA ARG A 59 23.23 4.08 -2.97
C ARG A 59 23.23 4.08 -4.50
N GLU A 60 22.06 4.13 -5.11
CA GLU A 60 21.92 4.16 -6.56
C GLU A 60 22.02 5.61 -7.09
N PRO A 61 22.37 5.80 -8.36
CA PRO A 61 22.32 7.11 -9.00
C PRO A 61 20.90 7.70 -8.98
N HIS A 62 20.81 9.00 -8.76
CA HIS A 62 19.55 9.74 -8.70
C HIS A 62 19.43 10.72 -9.85
N GLU A 63 18.22 11.05 -10.25
CA GLU A 63 17.94 12.17 -11.10
C GLU A 63 17.88 13.48 -10.29
N PRO A 64 18.35 14.59 -10.86
CA PRO A 64 18.32 15.87 -10.18
C PRO A 64 16.87 16.37 -10.03
N GLU A 65 16.54 16.84 -8.84
CA GLU A 65 15.25 17.46 -8.56
C GLU A 65 15.43 18.97 -8.47
N THR A 66 14.54 19.74 -9.06
CA THR A 66 14.64 21.21 -9.10
C THR A 66 13.98 21.88 -7.90
N GLU A 67 12.96 21.25 -7.35
CA GLU A 67 12.21 21.72 -6.19
C GLU A 67 11.67 20.53 -5.38
N GLY A 68 11.29 20.79 -4.14
CA GLY A 68 10.72 19.78 -3.25
C GLY A 68 10.09 20.39 -2.01
N TYR A 69 9.61 19.53 -1.15
CA TYR A 69 8.91 19.87 0.09
C TYR A 69 9.68 19.35 1.29
N ALA A 70 9.97 20.22 2.25
CA ALA A 70 10.59 19.79 3.49
C ALA A 70 9.58 19.04 4.37
N PRO A 71 9.98 17.94 5.02
CA PRO A 71 9.07 17.16 5.88
C PRO A 71 8.41 18.00 6.98
N GLU A 72 9.13 18.93 7.59
CA GLU A 72 8.59 19.82 8.61
C GLU A 72 7.52 20.77 8.06
N GLU A 73 7.69 21.29 6.84
CA GLU A 73 6.70 22.15 6.16
C GLU A 73 5.45 21.37 5.80
N ILE A 74 5.62 20.12 5.33
CA ILE A 74 4.47 19.22 5.05
C ILE A 74 3.67 18.99 6.34
N ARG A 75 4.33 18.64 7.45
CA ARG A 75 3.66 18.42 8.74
C ARG A 75 2.94 19.68 9.25
N ALA A 76 3.58 20.82 9.18
CA ALA A 76 3.00 22.10 9.58
C ALA A 76 1.79 22.48 8.72
N ALA A 77 1.89 22.32 7.41
CA ALA A 77 0.80 22.60 6.48
C ALA A 77 -0.42 21.67 6.70
N ARG A 78 -0.17 20.38 6.93
CA ARG A 78 -1.23 19.40 7.26
C ARG A 78 -1.93 19.77 8.55
N ALA A 79 -1.18 20.16 9.60
CA ALA A 79 -1.75 20.57 10.87
C ALA A 79 -2.58 21.87 10.75
N ALA A 80 -2.20 22.78 9.86
CA ALA A 80 -2.90 24.03 9.57
C ALA A 80 -4.05 23.87 8.55
N GLY A 81 -4.21 22.70 7.89
CA GLY A 81 -5.21 22.49 6.86
C GLY A 81 -4.93 23.28 5.56
N VAL A 82 -3.68 23.57 5.27
CA VAL A 82 -3.24 24.31 4.07
C VAL A 82 -2.28 23.47 3.23
N TRP A 83 -2.01 23.92 2.00
CA TRP A 83 -1.00 23.28 1.15
C TRP A 83 0.43 23.66 1.57
N PRO A 84 1.38 22.73 1.63
CA PRO A 84 2.78 23.06 1.86
C PRO A 84 3.35 23.84 0.67
N ARG A 85 4.40 24.60 0.93
CA ARG A 85 5.13 25.30 -0.13
C ARG A 85 6.33 24.50 -0.56
N SER A 86 6.54 24.33 -1.87
CA SER A 86 7.79 23.84 -2.40
C SER A 86 8.89 24.88 -2.25
N ARG A 87 10.13 24.41 -2.18
CA ARG A 87 11.33 25.25 -2.19
C ARG A 87 12.37 24.69 -3.16
N PRO A 88 13.27 25.54 -3.71
CA PRO A 88 14.32 25.07 -4.59
C PRO A 88 15.17 23.97 -3.94
N TRP A 89 15.51 22.95 -4.71
CA TRP A 89 16.42 21.90 -4.28
C TRP A 89 17.87 22.32 -4.56
N VAL A 90 18.49 23.03 -3.64
CA VAL A 90 19.81 23.67 -3.83
C VAL A 90 20.92 22.66 -4.08
N ASP A 91 20.81 21.44 -3.54
CA ASP A 91 21.79 20.37 -3.68
C ASP A 91 21.27 19.22 -4.53
N ALA A 92 20.54 19.51 -5.60
CA ALA A 92 19.96 18.48 -6.46
C ALA A 92 20.99 17.50 -7.07
N GLY A 93 22.25 17.92 -7.11
CA GLY A 93 23.32 17.12 -7.74
C GLY A 93 23.26 17.16 -9.26
N SER A 94 24.10 16.36 -9.90
CA SER A 94 24.07 16.13 -11.34
C SER A 94 23.38 14.81 -11.65
N SER A 95 22.78 14.68 -12.83
CA SER A 95 22.17 13.41 -13.27
C SER A 95 23.20 12.28 -13.19
N GLY A 96 22.80 11.16 -12.58
CA GLY A 96 23.65 10.00 -12.36
C GLY A 96 24.61 10.11 -11.17
N GLU A 97 24.57 11.20 -10.37
CA GLU A 97 25.39 11.31 -9.18
C GLU A 97 24.86 10.39 -8.07
N VAL A 98 25.77 9.67 -7.41
CA VAL A 98 25.46 8.83 -6.26
C VAL A 98 25.55 9.66 -4.99
N LYS A 99 24.40 10.09 -4.48
CA LYS A 99 24.27 10.67 -3.12
C LYS A 99 23.71 9.61 -2.18
N LEU A 100 24.31 9.51 -0.99
CA LEU A 100 23.76 8.67 0.07
C LEU A 100 22.55 9.39 0.68
N VAL A 101 21.35 8.92 0.36
CA VAL A 101 20.11 9.53 0.82
C VAL A 101 19.37 8.56 1.73
N PRO A 102 19.00 8.97 2.97
CA PRO A 102 18.19 8.14 3.84
C PRO A 102 16.88 7.76 3.17
N PHE A 103 16.48 6.50 3.30
CA PHE A 103 15.14 6.09 2.89
C PHE A 103 14.08 6.69 3.80
N VAL A 104 12.95 7.05 3.23
CA VAL A 104 11.73 7.36 3.99
C VAL A 104 11.11 6.06 4.47
N GLY A 105 10.92 5.92 5.78
CA GLY A 105 10.18 4.79 6.35
C GLY A 105 8.69 4.93 6.04
N LEU A 106 8.09 3.94 5.37
CA LEU A 106 6.69 3.97 5.01
C LEU A 106 5.82 3.24 6.01
N ALA A 107 6.18 2.01 6.37
CA ALA A 107 5.36 1.16 7.25
C ALA A 107 6.17 0.07 7.93
N GLN A 108 5.66 -0.42 9.06
CA GLN A 108 6.10 -1.69 9.65
C GLN A 108 4.90 -2.52 10.07
N PHE A 109 5.03 -3.86 9.90
CA PHE A 109 3.98 -4.80 10.27
C PHE A 109 4.58 -6.01 10.97
N PHE A 110 4.01 -6.34 12.13
CA PHE A 110 4.34 -7.54 12.89
C PHE A 110 3.36 -8.66 12.56
N ALA A 111 3.83 -9.87 12.38
CA ALA A 111 2.97 -11.03 12.11
C ALA A 111 1.99 -11.32 13.25
N ARG A 112 2.35 -10.92 14.49
CA ARG A 112 1.44 -11.04 15.65
C ARG A 112 0.20 -10.16 15.55
N ASP A 113 0.28 -9.06 14.80
CA ASP A 113 -0.81 -8.08 14.66
C ASP A 113 -1.58 -8.25 13.35
N VAL A 114 -0.90 -8.79 12.31
CA VAL A 114 -1.42 -8.83 10.93
C VAL A 114 -1.58 -10.28 10.48
N PRO A 115 -2.78 -10.85 10.57
CA PRO A 115 -3.07 -12.19 10.04
C PRO A 115 -2.69 -12.30 8.55
N GLY A 116 -2.17 -13.45 8.15
CA GLY A 116 -1.78 -13.70 6.76
C GLY A 116 -0.46 -13.06 6.33
N LEU A 117 0.22 -12.30 7.18
CA LEU A 117 1.57 -11.84 6.88
C LEU A 117 2.51 -13.03 6.79
N ALA A 118 3.02 -13.30 5.57
CA ALA A 118 3.93 -14.41 5.35
C ALA A 118 5.24 -14.21 6.12
N ALA A 119 5.80 -15.30 6.65
CA ALA A 119 7.10 -15.25 7.31
C ALA A 119 8.21 -14.86 6.32
N GLY A 120 9.09 -13.99 6.76
CA GLY A 120 10.29 -13.59 6.02
C GLY A 120 11.43 -14.60 6.13
N PRO A 121 12.63 -14.26 5.62
CA PRO A 121 13.83 -15.09 5.66
C PRO A 121 14.13 -15.57 7.09
N GLY A 122 14.42 -16.86 7.23
CA GLY A 122 14.79 -17.44 8.53
C GLY A 122 13.69 -17.35 9.60
N GLY A 123 12.41 -17.20 9.20
CA GLY A 123 11.29 -17.05 10.12
C GLY A 123 11.17 -15.65 10.72
N ALA A 124 11.62 -14.63 10.02
CA ALA A 124 11.38 -13.24 10.39
C ALA A 124 9.87 -12.93 10.41
N ASP A 125 9.44 -12.21 11.43
CA ASP A 125 8.04 -11.95 11.77
C ASP A 125 7.70 -10.45 11.87
N LEU A 126 8.63 -9.60 11.46
CA LEU A 126 8.50 -8.16 11.32
C LEU A 126 9.00 -7.75 9.94
N VAL A 127 8.15 -7.07 9.19
CA VAL A 127 8.50 -6.47 7.90
C VAL A 127 8.45 -4.95 8.00
N GLN A 128 9.44 -4.28 7.39
CA GLN A 128 9.56 -2.83 7.34
C GLN A 128 9.76 -2.40 5.90
N LEU A 129 8.95 -1.44 5.45
CA LEU A 129 8.90 -0.93 4.08
C LEU A 129 9.44 0.49 4.02
N PHE A 130 10.31 0.73 3.04
CA PHE A 130 10.97 2.01 2.83
C PHE A 130 10.92 2.44 1.37
N ARG A 131 11.05 3.75 1.13
CA ARG A 131 11.12 4.33 -0.22
C ARG A 131 12.23 5.38 -0.32
N CYS A 132 12.99 5.35 -1.42
CA CYS A 132 13.90 6.45 -1.75
C CYS A 132 13.10 7.73 -2.02
N PRO A 133 13.46 8.87 -1.41
CA PRO A 133 12.78 10.15 -1.65
C PRO A 133 13.05 10.73 -3.05
N LEU A 134 14.11 10.26 -3.71
CA LEU A 134 14.52 10.72 -5.03
C LEU A 134 14.06 9.78 -6.15
N THR A 135 14.07 10.28 -7.37
CA THR A 135 13.79 9.50 -8.57
C THR A 135 15.05 8.91 -9.18
N HIS A 136 14.89 7.85 -9.95
CA HIS A 136 15.97 7.11 -10.60
C HIS A 136 15.68 6.92 -12.09
N GLY A 137 16.73 7.10 -12.89
CA GLY A 137 16.70 6.87 -14.32
C GLY A 137 15.69 7.74 -15.10
N PRO A 138 15.71 7.63 -16.43
CA PRO A 138 14.96 8.53 -17.31
C PRO A 138 13.44 8.43 -17.19
N TYR A 139 12.93 7.35 -16.60
CA TYR A 139 11.49 7.14 -16.39
C TYR A 139 11.02 7.57 -15.01
N LEU A 140 11.88 8.25 -14.21
CA LEU A 140 11.58 8.76 -12.87
C LEU A 140 11.08 7.65 -11.93
N GLU A 141 11.71 6.49 -12.01
CA GLU A 141 11.36 5.32 -11.19
C GLU A 141 11.56 5.58 -9.70
N ARG A 142 10.88 4.82 -8.88
CA ARG A 142 11.05 4.83 -7.42
C ARG A 142 11.79 3.57 -6.99
N ARG A 143 12.66 3.71 -5.98
CA ARG A 143 13.30 2.57 -5.33
C ARG A 143 12.69 2.34 -3.97
N TYR A 144 12.41 1.08 -3.72
CA TYR A 144 11.87 0.60 -2.46
C TYR A 144 12.87 -0.34 -1.81
N PHE A 145 12.78 -0.48 -0.50
CA PHE A 145 13.59 -1.38 0.27
C PHE A 145 12.72 -2.09 1.31
N LEU A 146 12.93 -3.39 1.47
CA LEU A 146 12.22 -4.23 2.43
C LEU A 146 13.21 -4.78 3.44
N GLN A 147 13.00 -4.49 4.71
CA GLN A 147 13.77 -5.04 5.82
C GLN A 147 12.93 -6.06 6.57
N TRP A 148 13.48 -7.26 6.68
CA TRP A 148 12.91 -8.30 7.53
C TRP A 148 13.64 -8.39 8.85
N ARG A 149 12.90 -8.63 9.95
CA ARG A 149 13.44 -8.77 11.30
C ARG A 149 12.73 -9.87 12.06
N ARG A 150 13.40 -10.43 13.05
CA ARG A 150 12.76 -11.19 14.12
C ARG A 150 12.44 -10.22 15.25
N ALA A 151 11.16 -9.94 15.48
CA ALA A 151 10.69 -8.95 16.44
C ALA A 151 11.30 -9.17 17.84
N ALA A 152 11.16 -10.38 18.37
CA ALA A 152 11.68 -10.73 19.69
C ALA A 152 13.21 -10.57 19.85
N GLN A 153 13.96 -10.70 18.76
CA GLN A 153 15.40 -10.46 18.77
C GLN A 153 15.71 -8.96 18.73
N THR A 154 14.99 -8.22 17.88
CA THR A 154 15.16 -6.77 17.73
C THR A 154 14.76 -6.03 19.00
N GLU A 155 13.70 -6.48 19.69
CA GLU A 155 13.21 -5.92 20.95
C GLU A 155 14.21 -6.01 22.12
N ARG A 156 15.27 -6.83 21.98
CA ARG A 156 16.34 -6.98 22.97
C ARG A 156 17.47 -5.96 22.82
N ALA A 157 17.43 -5.09 21.83
CA ALA A 157 18.44 -4.05 21.69
C ALA A 157 18.46 -3.14 22.94
N ASP A 158 19.65 -2.74 23.36
CA ASP A 158 19.82 -1.91 24.59
C ASP A 158 19.21 -0.50 24.40
N HIS A 159 19.18 -0.02 23.17
CA HIS A 159 18.59 1.27 22.83
C HIS A 159 18.05 1.28 21.39
N PHE A 160 17.16 2.21 21.12
CA PHE A 160 16.50 2.33 19.83
C PHE A 160 16.66 3.71 19.24
N LEU A 161 16.66 3.79 17.93
CA LEU A 161 16.63 5.04 17.21
C LEU A 161 15.36 5.84 17.61
N ALA A 162 15.56 7.07 18.08
CA ALA A 162 14.45 7.91 18.55
C ALA A 162 13.53 8.32 17.40
N SER A 163 14.14 8.71 16.27
CA SER A 163 13.45 9.07 15.03
C SER A 163 14.29 8.67 13.83
N PRO A 164 13.68 8.30 12.69
CA PRO A 164 14.42 8.14 11.45
C PRO A 164 15.18 9.41 11.08
N PRO A 165 16.34 9.30 10.40
CA PRO A 165 16.99 10.47 9.82
C PRO A 165 16.03 11.18 8.86
N GLU A 166 15.92 12.50 8.99
CA GLU A 166 15.09 13.27 8.08
C GLU A 166 15.77 13.42 6.71
N VAL A 167 14.96 13.26 5.68
CA VAL A 167 15.38 13.62 4.32
C VAL A 167 15.29 15.15 4.16
N PRO A 168 16.20 15.79 3.43
CA PRO A 168 16.18 17.26 3.32
C PRO A 168 14.92 17.76 2.60
N LEU A 169 14.52 17.10 1.54
CA LEU A 169 13.31 17.40 0.77
C LEU A 169 12.69 16.11 0.23
N LEU A 170 11.39 16.17 -0.07
CA LEU A 170 10.61 15.19 -0.82
C LEU A 170 10.15 15.83 -2.11
N ARG A 171 10.09 15.09 -3.21
CA ARG A 171 9.59 15.63 -4.48
C ARG A 171 8.13 16.06 -4.39
N TRP A 172 7.32 15.28 -3.66
CA TRP A 172 5.89 15.53 -3.50
C TRP A 172 5.50 15.43 -2.03
N GLU A 173 4.55 16.26 -1.60
CA GLU A 173 4.04 16.25 -0.22
C GLU A 173 3.37 14.93 0.18
N HIS A 174 2.81 14.22 -0.81
CA HIS A 174 2.18 12.90 -0.59
C HIS A 174 3.20 11.74 -0.53
N GLU A 175 4.48 12.03 -0.46
CA GLU A 175 5.54 11.04 -0.23
C GLU A 175 5.89 10.89 1.25
N LEU A 176 5.46 11.82 2.09
CA LEU A 176 5.57 11.72 3.54
C LEU A 176 4.32 11.01 4.09
N PRO A 177 4.46 9.84 4.74
CA PRO A 177 3.30 9.19 5.34
C PRO A 177 2.76 9.99 6.52
N GLU A 178 1.43 9.98 6.68
CA GLU A 178 0.77 10.37 7.91
C GLU A 178 0.83 9.22 8.90
N PRO A 179 1.21 9.45 10.18
CA PRO A 179 1.21 8.38 11.16
C PRO A 179 -0.18 7.78 11.37
N CYS A 180 -0.30 6.47 11.13
CA CYS A 180 -1.55 5.74 11.21
C CYS A 180 -1.38 4.45 12.00
N VAL A 181 -2.31 4.19 12.91
CA VAL A 181 -2.52 2.87 13.52
C VAL A 181 -3.30 2.00 12.53
N VAL A 182 -2.98 0.71 12.44
CA VAL A 182 -3.71 -0.23 11.60
C VAL A 182 -4.76 -1.02 12.40
N HIS A 183 -5.84 -1.43 11.71
CA HIS A 183 -6.94 -2.20 12.27
C HIS A 183 -7.19 -3.42 11.37
N PRO A 184 -6.37 -4.48 11.46
CA PRO A 184 -6.42 -5.61 10.55
C PRO A 184 -7.74 -6.37 10.57
N GLU A 185 -8.26 -6.69 9.39
CA GLU A 185 -9.48 -7.48 9.16
C GLU A 185 -9.26 -8.45 8.01
N GLU A 186 -9.51 -9.73 8.21
CA GLU A 186 -9.48 -10.72 7.12
C GLU A 186 -10.77 -10.70 6.33
N VAL A 187 -10.66 -10.61 5.00
CA VAL A 187 -11.79 -10.65 4.08
C VAL A 187 -11.51 -11.60 2.91
N ASP A 188 -12.57 -12.17 2.36
CA ASP A 188 -12.47 -12.94 1.12
C ASP A 188 -12.13 -12.01 -0.05
N THR A 189 -11.41 -12.52 -1.03
CA THR A 189 -11.03 -11.80 -2.24
C THR A 189 -11.00 -12.76 -3.43
N TYR A 190 -11.14 -12.21 -4.64
CA TYR A 190 -11.18 -12.99 -5.90
C TYR A 190 -10.19 -12.40 -6.89
N PRO A 191 -9.69 -13.19 -7.86
CA PRO A 191 -8.73 -12.69 -8.84
C PRO A 191 -9.27 -11.51 -9.66
N TRP A 192 -8.37 -10.70 -10.16
CA TRP A 192 -8.67 -9.69 -11.18
C TRP A 192 -9.18 -10.39 -12.43
N ALA A 193 -10.32 -9.98 -13.00
CA ALA A 193 -10.95 -10.66 -14.13
C ALA A 193 -10.46 -10.07 -15.46
N GLU A 194 -9.23 -10.39 -15.85
CA GLU A 194 -8.63 -9.96 -17.10
C GLU A 194 -7.50 -10.90 -17.51
N GLY A 195 -7.21 -11.02 -18.80
CA GLY A 195 -6.14 -11.87 -19.31
C GLY A 195 -6.37 -13.35 -19.00
N ASP A 196 -5.34 -14.00 -18.47
CA ASP A 196 -5.35 -15.43 -18.13
C ASP A 196 -5.59 -15.70 -16.63
N THR A 197 -6.05 -14.71 -15.86
CA THR A 197 -6.27 -14.85 -14.41
C THR A 197 -7.45 -15.77 -14.08
N LEU A 198 -8.42 -15.83 -14.96
CA LEU A 198 -9.63 -16.68 -14.89
C LEU A 198 -9.93 -17.27 -16.26
N PRO A 199 -10.76 -18.34 -16.35
CA PRO A 199 -11.21 -18.86 -17.63
C PRO A 199 -11.91 -17.79 -18.48
N ALA A 200 -11.59 -17.70 -19.76
CA ALA A 200 -12.11 -16.68 -20.67
C ALA A 200 -13.65 -16.59 -20.69
N ALA A 201 -14.33 -17.73 -20.62
CA ALA A 201 -15.80 -17.78 -20.57
C ALA A 201 -16.36 -17.13 -19.29
N LEU A 202 -15.63 -17.24 -18.16
CA LEU A 202 -16.02 -16.60 -16.91
C LEU A 202 -15.77 -15.09 -16.97
N ILE A 203 -14.62 -14.66 -17.53
CA ILE A 203 -14.32 -13.25 -17.76
C ILE A 203 -15.41 -12.61 -18.61
N SER A 204 -15.77 -13.22 -19.76
CA SER A 204 -16.83 -12.68 -20.63
C SER A 204 -18.19 -12.56 -19.92
N ARG A 205 -18.50 -13.45 -18.98
CA ARG A 205 -19.74 -13.33 -18.17
C ARG A 205 -19.65 -12.21 -17.14
N ILE A 206 -18.48 -12.00 -16.56
CA ILE A 206 -18.21 -10.89 -15.63
C ILE A 206 -18.37 -9.56 -16.38
N ASP A 207 -17.76 -9.44 -17.57
CA ASP A 207 -17.87 -8.25 -18.41
C ASP A 207 -19.34 -7.94 -18.78
N ALA A 208 -20.09 -8.97 -19.21
CA ALA A 208 -21.50 -8.81 -19.53
C ALA A 208 -22.35 -8.40 -18.31
N TRP A 209 -21.99 -8.86 -17.12
CA TRP A 209 -22.65 -8.45 -15.89
C TRP A 209 -22.31 -6.99 -15.55
N ASP A 210 -21.05 -6.57 -15.66
CA ASP A 210 -20.60 -5.19 -15.43
C ASP A 210 -21.31 -4.23 -16.40
N ASP A 211 -21.44 -4.58 -17.68
CA ASP A 211 -22.16 -3.80 -18.69
C ASP A 211 -23.65 -3.64 -18.33
N ALA A 212 -24.29 -4.71 -17.85
CA ALA A 212 -25.67 -4.67 -17.40
C ALA A 212 -25.85 -3.77 -16.18
N GLN A 213 -24.95 -3.87 -15.18
CA GLN A 213 -24.97 -2.99 -14.00
C GLN A 213 -24.80 -1.53 -14.40
N MET A 214 -23.87 -1.22 -15.29
CA MET A 214 -23.66 0.15 -15.77
C MET A 214 -24.89 0.69 -16.52
N THR A 215 -25.56 -0.14 -17.31
CA THR A 215 -26.77 0.26 -18.05
C THR A 215 -27.92 0.58 -17.10
N GLU A 216 -28.10 -0.20 -16.04
CA GLU A 216 -29.20 -0.05 -15.08
C GLU A 216 -28.94 1.05 -14.03
N GLY A 217 -27.73 1.10 -13.46
CA GLY A 217 -27.36 1.95 -12.33
C GLY A 217 -26.40 3.09 -12.64
N GLY A 218 -25.89 3.17 -13.87
CA GLY A 218 -24.93 4.18 -14.32
C GLY A 218 -23.53 4.00 -13.70
N ARG A 219 -22.70 5.03 -13.79
CA ARG A 219 -21.27 5.00 -13.37
C ARG A 219 -21.03 4.64 -11.89
N TYR A 220 -22.04 4.73 -11.06
CA TYR A 220 -21.94 4.40 -9.63
C TYR A 220 -22.44 2.98 -9.30
N ALA A 221 -22.85 2.23 -10.32
CA ALA A 221 -23.23 0.84 -10.11
C ALA A 221 -22.01 0.00 -9.69
N PRO A 222 -22.21 -1.02 -8.87
CA PRO A 222 -21.13 -1.91 -8.50
C PRO A 222 -20.63 -2.66 -9.73
N ASN A 223 -19.31 -2.72 -9.91
CA ASN A 223 -18.64 -3.56 -10.89
C ASN A 223 -17.80 -4.62 -10.20
N TYR A 224 -17.39 -5.64 -10.94
CA TYR A 224 -16.65 -6.77 -10.38
C TYR A 224 -15.32 -6.33 -9.78
N GLN A 225 -14.53 -5.57 -10.54
CA GLN A 225 -13.18 -5.17 -10.10
C GLN A 225 -13.21 -4.26 -8.88
N GLY A 226 -14.00 -3.19 -8.94
CA GLY A 226 -14.01 -2.15 -7.91
C GLY A 226 -14.86 -2.49 -6.68
N ALA A 227 -15.92 -3.32 -6.84
CA ALA A 227 -16.88 -3.54 -5.76
C ALA A 227 -16.90 -4.97 -5.21
N LEU A 228 -16.46 -5.97 -5.98
CA LEU A 228 -16.66 -7.37 -5.62
C LEU A 228 -15.38 -8.17 -5.41
N SER A 229 -14.32 -7.92 -6.18
CA SER A 229 -13.16 -8.83 -6.21
C SER A 229 -12.10 -8.48 -5.16
N ILE A 230 -11.41 -7.37 -5.33
CA ILE A 230 -10.22 -6.99 -4.58
C ILE A 230 -10.50 -5.72 -3.79
N PRO A 231 -10.36 -5.74 -2.45
CA PRO A 231 -10.51 -4.53 -1.67
C PRO A 231 -9.39 -3.53 -1.95
N PRO A 232 -9.68 -2.22 -2.02
CA PRO A 232 -8.67 -1.18 -2.15
C PRO A 232 -7.89 -0.98 -0.85
N GLY A 233 -6.87 -0.14 -0.91
CA GLY A 233 -6.09 0.31 0.25
C GLY A 233 -4.95 -0.62 0.64
N TRP A 234 -4.50 -0.47 1.88
CA TRP A 234 -3.42 -1.26 2.43
C TRP A 234 -3.90 -2.66 2.80
N ARG A 235 -3.24 -3.69 2.28
CA ARG A 235 -3.60 -5.09 2.54
C ARG A 235 -2.43 -6.04 2.42
N VAL A 236 -2.51 -7.17 3.09
CA VAL A 236 -1.51 -8.25 3.08
C VAL A 236 -2.09 -9.47 2.42
N GLY A 237 -1.33 -10.08 1.51
CA GLY A 237 -1.77 -11.26 0.74
C GLY A 237 -2.92 -10.99 -0.23
N GLY A 238 -3.60 -12.04 -0.64
CA GLY A 238 -4.68 -11.97 -1.63
C GLY A 238 -4.16 -11.83 -3.06
N PHE A 239 -4.92 -11.13 -3.89
CA PHE A 239 -4.61 -10.93 -5.30
C PHE A 239 -4.18 -9.49 -5.58
N PRO A 240 -3.26 -9.24 -6.53
CA PRO A 240 -2.93 -7.90 -6.97
C PRO A 240 -4.08 -7.26 -7.78
N SER A 241 -4.26 -5.96 -7.66
CA SER A 241 -5.07 -5.14 -8.54
C SER A 241 -4.24 -4.69 -9.74
N TRP A 242 -4.82 -4.71 -10.95
CA TRP A 242 -4.10 -4.43 -12.20
C TRP A 242 -4.68 -3.25 -12.97
N ALA A 243 -5.18 -2.25 -12.24
CA ALA A 243 -5.96 -1.15 -12.82
C ALA A 243 -5.24 -0.33 -13.90
N SER A 244 -3.91 -0.24 -13.82
CA SER A 244 -3.12 0.63 -14.72
C SER A 244 -2.24 -0.13 -15.72
N THR A 245 -2.01 -1.42 -15.51
CA THR A 245 -1.01 -2.18 -16.29
C THR A 245 -1.55 -3.42 -16.98
N GLY A 246 -2.72 -3.92 -16.54
CA GLY A 246 -3.15 -5.29 -16.84
C GLY A 246 -2.34 -6.34 -16.06
N PRO A 247 -2.82 -7.59 -16.02
CA PRO A 247 -2.16 -8.70 -15.33
C PRO A 247 -0.77 -9.01 -15.88
N MET A 248 0.16 -9.30 -14.97
CA MET A 248 1.53 -9.65 -15.31
C MET A 248 1.97 -10.89 -14.53
N ASP A 249 2.76 -11.75 -15.18
CA ASP A 249 3.45 -12.86 -14.53
C ASP A 249 4.69 -12.36 -13.79
N ILE A 250 4.63 -12.40 -12.48
CA ILE A 250 5.75 -11.98 -11.63
C ILE A 250 6.54 -13.22 -11.21
N THR A 251 7.75 -13.35 -11.75
CA THR A 251 8.65 -14.49 -11.48
C THR A 251 9.89 -14.05 -10.72
N CYS A 252 10.37 -14.91 -9.82
CA CYS A 252 11.57 -14.65 -9.04
C CYS A 252 12.83 -14.61 -9.93
N ALA A 253 13.60 -13.53 -9.86
CA ALA A 253 14.83 -13.40 -10.63
C ALA A 253 15.90 -14.45 -10.26
N SER A 254 15.85 -15.03 -9.06
CA SER A 254 16.83 -15.99 -8.57
C SER A 254 16.48 -17.47 -8.89
N CYS A 255 15.19 -17.83 -8.90
CA CYS A 255 14.79 -19.25 -9.07
C CYS A 255 13.63 -19.46 -10.06
N VAL A 256 13.20 -18.41 -10.74
CA VAL A 256 12.12 -18.42 -11.76
C VAL A 256 10.75 -18.90 -11.24
N ALA A 257 10.60 -19.16 -9.94
CA ALA A 257 9.32 -19.52 -9.35
C ALA A 257 8.34 -18.34 -9.43
N PRO A 258 7.02 -18.58 -9.65
CA PRO A 258 6.01 -17.54 -9.53
C PRO A 258 6.06 -16.89 -8.14
N MET A 259 6.08 -15.57 -8.10
CA MET A 259 6.13 -14.84 -6.84
C MET A 259 4.73 -14.69 -6.23
N ARG A 260 4.71 -14.51 -4.91
CA ARG A 260 3.48 -14.29 -4.14
C ARG A 260 3.37 -12.83 -3.74
N LEU A 261 2.16 -12.27 -3.87
CA LEU A 261 1.88 -10.96 -3.30
C LEU A 261 2.04 -11.00 -1.78
N LEU A 262 2.97 -10.21 -1.25
CA LEU A 262 3.16 -10.01 0.17
C LEU A 262 2.23 -8.92 0.68
N LEU A 263 2.27 -7.76 0.02
CA LEU A 263 1.65 -6.53 0.47
C LEU A 263 1.22 -5.68 -0.71
N THR A 264 0.06 -5.04 -0.59
CA THR A 264 -0.33 -3.88 -1.40
C THR A 264 -0.36 -2.65 -0.51
N ALA A 265 0.27 -1.57 -0.96
CA ALA A 265 0.16 -0.25 -0.37
C ALA A 265 -0.67 0.62 -1.31
N GLY A 266 -1.92 0.86 -0.97
CA GLY A 266 -2.84 1.70 -1.73
C GLY A 266 -3.00 3.08 -1.12
N GLY A 267 -3.27 4.07 -1.97
CA GLY A 267 -3.52 5.45 -1.54
C GLY A 267 -4.92 5.63 -0.95
N ASP A 268 -5.90 4.93 -1.52
CA ASP A 268 -7.32 5.05 -1.22
C ASP A 268 -7.86 3.82 -0.49
N GLU A 269 -8.65 4.02 0.55
CA GLU A 269 -9.25 2.95 1.39
C GLU A 269 -10.60 2.45 0.87
N MET A 270 -11.09 3.03 -0.22
CA MET A 270 -12.38 2.70 -0.81
C MET A 270 -12.34 2.88 -2.33
N ASP A 271 -13.25 2.20 -3.00
CA ASP A 271 -13.51 2.48 -4.40
C ASP A 271 -14.14 3.88 -4.55
N PRO A 272 -13.59 4.75 -5.40
CA PRO A 272 -14.01 6.15 -5.50
C PRO A 272 -15.44 6.31 -6.04
N ASP A 273 -15.94 5.37 -6.83
CA ASP A 273 -17.24 5.44 -7.44
C ASP A 273 -18.33 4.79 -6.57
N SER A 274 -18.17 3.53 -6.21
CA SER A 274 -19.20 2.78 -5.47
C SER A 274 -19.14 2.96 -3.93
N HIS A 275 -17.98 3.34 -3.39
CA HIS A 275 -17.69 3.37 -1.95
C HIS A 275 -18.00 2.04 -1.22
N SER A 276 -18.04 0.93 -1.97
CA SER A 276 -18.52 -0.36 -1.47
C SER A 276 -17.66 -0.94 -0.35
N TRP A 277 -16.37 -0.60 -0.33
CA TRP A 277 -15.40 -1.11 0.64
C TRP A 277 -15.21 -0.24 1.88
N MET A 278 -15.93 0.88 1.97
CA MET A 278 -15.79 1.76 3.14
C MET A 278 -16.28 1.06 4.39
N PRO A 279 -15.48 0.99 5.48
CA PRO A 279 -15.89 0.39 6.74
C PRO A 279 -17.17 0.99 7.31
N LEU A 280 -17.97 0.17 7.97
CA LEU A 280 -19.25 0.56 8.53
C LEU A 280 -19.10 1.71 9.54
N GLU A 281 -18.04 1.71 10.33
CA GLU A 281 -17.74 2.73 11.34
C GLU A 281 -17.42 4.10 10.74
N ASP A 282 -16.98 4.12 9.47
CA ASP A 282 -16.58 5.33 8.77
C ASP A 282 -17.70 5.89 7.87
N ARG A 283 -18.87 5.24 7.84
CA ARG A 283 -20.05 5.66 7.04
C ARG A 283 -20.99 6.54 7.82
N ASP A 284 -21.61 7.48 7.11
CA ASP A 284 -22.86 8.07 7.50
C ASP A 284 -23.97 7.52 6.59
N PRO A 285 -24.86 6.65 7.08
CA PRO A 285 -25.87 5.99 6.24
C PRO A 285 -26.94 6.95 5.72
N THR A 286 -27.00 8.18 6.24
CA THR A 286 -27.99 9.19 5.83
C THR A 286 -27.50 10.03 4.64
N LEU A 287 -26.20 9.99 4.34
CA LEU A 287 -25.55 10.75 3.28
C LEU A 287 -25.07 9.82 2.16
N ARG A 288 -24.77 10.39 1.01
CA ARG A 288 -24.29 9.65 -0.17
C ARG A 288 -23.02 10.28 -0.73
N GLY A 289 -22.25 9.48 -1.47
CA GLY A 289 -20.99 9.91 -2.06
C GLY A 289 -19.96 10.31 -1.02
N MET A 290 -19.04 11.17 -1.34
CA MET A 290 -17.97 11.64 -0.44
C MET A 290 -18.51 12.25 0.87
N ALA A 291 -19.72 12.82 0.86
CA ALA A 291 -20.35 13.36 2.07
C ALA A 291 -20.71 12.28 3.09
N SER A 292 -20.88 11.02 2.66
CA SER A 292 -21.18 9.89 3.57
C SER A 292 -19.97 9.46 4.40
N ILE A 293 -18.78 9.98 4.11
CA ILE A 293 -17.54 9.60 4.78
C ILE A 293 -17.38 10.46 6.04
N ARG A 294 -17.51 9.86 7.19
CA ARG A 294 -17.19 10.52 8.46
C ARG A 294 -15.69 10.78 8.53
N GLY A 295 -15.29 12.05 8.61
CA GLY A 295 -13.89 12.44 8.59
C GLY A 295 -13.34 12.76 7.19
N GLY A 296 -14.14 12.63 6.13
CA GLY A 296 -13.80 13.07 4.78
C GLY A 296 -12.49 12.46 4.25
N GLN A 297 -11.61 13.27 3.67
CA GLN A 297 -10.36 12.80 3.05
C GLN A 297 -9.41 12.09 4.02
N SER A 298 -9.44 12.40 5.31
CA SER A 298 -8.60 11.72 6.31
C SER A 298 -8.97 10.25 6.52
N VAL A 299 -10.16 9.84 6.11
CA VAL A 299 -10.63 8.45 6.14
C VAL A 299 -10.44 7.80 4.76
N ALA A 300 -10.71 8.55 3.69
CA ALA A 300 -10.52 8.06 2.33
C ALA A 300 -9.04 7.79 1.99
N GLN A 301 -8.17 8.72 2.42
CA GLN A 301 -6.72 8.68 2.17
C GLN A 301 -5.95 8.87 3.49
N PRO A 302 -6.08 7.95 4.43
CA PRO A 302 -5.62 8.15 5.80
C PRO A 302 -4.11 8.30 5.90
N THR A 303 -3.35 7.58 5.09
CA THR A 303 -1.89 7.61 5.10
C THR A 303 -1.29 8.80 4.37
N ARG A 304 -2.08 9.53 3.59
CA ARG A 304 -1.62 10.60 2.68
C ARG A 304 -0.58 10.16 1.65
N LEU A 305 -0.24 8.88 1.59
CA LEU A 305 0.69 8.35 0.61
C LEU A 305 0.01 8.16 -0.75
N ARG A 306 0.76 8.45 -1.82
CA ARG A 306 0.41 8.09 -3.19
C ARG A 306 1.63 7.46 -3.87
N PHE A 307 1.37 6.44 -4.68
CA PHE A 307 2.41 5.67 -5.38
C PHE A 307 2.43 5.97 -6.90
N GLY A 308 1.93 7.11 -7.31
CA GLY A 308 1.75 7.57 -8.67
C GLY A 308 0.35 8.13 -8.84
N ARG A 309 -0.08 8.36 -10.08
CA ARG A 309 -1.46 8.75 -10.34
C ARG A 309 -2.33 7.49 -10.28
N ASP A 310 -3.18 7.40 -9.25
CA ASP A 310 -4.18 6.33 -9.07
C ASP A 310 -3.58 4.90 -9.16
N ARG A 311 -2.38 4.71 -8.57
CA ARG A 311 -1.66 3.44 -8.57
C ARG A 311 -1.46 2.92 -7.17
N ASP A 312 -1.47 1.59 -7.07
CA ASP A 312 -1.05 0.85 -5.89
C ASP A 312 0.38 0.33 -6.06
N LEU A 313 1.11 0.26 -4.96
CA LEU A 313 2.38 -0.44 -4.90
C LEU A 313 2.15 -1.89 -4.46
N HIS A 314 2.44 -2.83 -5.34
CA HIS A 314 2.46 -4.25 -5.03
C HIS A 314 3.87 -4.72 -4.73
N VAL A 315 4.03 -5.42 -3.62
CA VAL A 315 5.28 -6.03 -3.17
C VAL A 315 5.15 -7.55 -3.28
N PHE A 316 6.02 -8.16 -4.08
CA PHE A 316 6.04 -9.60 -4.27
C PHE A 316 7.29 -10.21 -3.65
N THR A 317 7.12 -11.38 -3.03
CA THR A 317 8.21 -12.18 -2.46
C THR A 317 8.22 -13.59 -3.02
N CYS A 318 9.40 -14.20 -3.04
CA CYS A 318 9.54 -15.57 -3.52
C CYS A 318 8.98 -16.55 -2.47
N PRO A 319 8.04 -17.44 -2.82
CA PRO A 319 7.50 -18.42 -1.89
C PRO A 319 8.48 -19.58 -1.61
N THR A 320 9.46 -19.80 -2.49
CA THR A 320 10.47 -20.85 -2.33
C THR A 320 11.54 -20.44 -1.33
N ASP A 321 12.00 -19.17 -1.42
CA ASP A 321 12.95 -18.60 -0.49
C ASP A 321 12.64 -17.09 -0.32
N PRO A 322 12.06 -16.67 0.81
CA PRO A 322 11.80 -15.27 1.10
C PRO A 322 13.06 -14.38 1.18
N GLY A 323 14.27 -14.96 1.18
CA GLY A 323 15.55 -14.26 1.11
C GLY A 323 15.91 -13.81 -0.31
N HIS A 324 15.23 -14.32 -1.34
CA HIS A 324 15.42 -13.82 -2.70
C HIS A 324 14.89 -12.38 -2.82
N PRO A 325 15.48 -11.57 -3.72
CA PRO A 325 15.08 -10.17 -3.88
C PRO A 325 13.58 -10.02 -4.14
N PRO A 326 12.88 -9.12 -3.43
CA PRO A 326 11.48 -8.83 -3.70
C PRO A 326 11.33 -8.11 -5.05
N GLN A 327 10.13 -8.17 -5.62
CA GLN A 327 9.77 -7.39 -6.80
C GLN A 327 8.67 -6.39 -6.46
N TRP A 328 8.68 -5.27 -7.19
CA TRP A 328 7.83 -4.11 -6.98
C TRP A 328 7.09 -3.80 -8.26
N VAL A 329 5.79 -3.66 -8.18
CA VAL A 329 4.95 -3.27 -9.32
C VAL A 329 4.06 -2.12 -8.89
N LEU A 330 3.98 -1.10 -9.75
CA LEU A 330 3.02 -0.01 -9.64
C LEU A 330 1.92 -0.24 -10.68
N SER A 331 0.73 -0.55 -10.25
CA SER A 331 -0.42 -0.80 -11.12
C SER A 331 -1.65 0.00 -10.74
#